data_a51a9d6c5548c456749715046e21fe3b
#
_entry.id   a51a9d6c5548c456749715046e21fe3b
#
_cell.length_a   1.000
_cell.length_b   1.000
_cell.length_c   1.000
_cell.angle_alpha   90.00
_cell.angle_beta   90.00
_cell.angle_gamma   90.00
#
_symmetry.space_group_name_H-M   'P 1'
#
loop_
_entity.id
_entity.type
_entity.pdbx_description
1 polymer ?
#
loop_
_entity_poly.entity_id
_entity_poly.type
_entity_poly.pdbx_seq_one_letter_code
_entity_poly.pdbx_strand_id
1 'polypeptide(L)'
;MEQGLFSLGMFSLPMQSVGSVKAVGIVVVSAVILGCSPKLDWRTINTERLGYSALFPEKPKQAQRTLPYAGLELQQTLEVVQIDDVIMSITTIAVPSSINAQADALLEQVQKAILQSANAVQTPPIKRPSQYLIAGPGRSKGLAEDYLFEVQNPSGKRWMRVRWIMRPDGEGGSRIYQQSLLILAPANAKVFQSELTAEKWDPFFDEFRVQ
;
A
#
# COMPACT_ATOMS: atom_id res chain seq x y z
N MET A 1 -1.91 -29.44 -24.93
CA MET A 1 -3.00 -29.59 -25.91
C MET A 1 -4.27 -29.17 -25.21
N GLU A 2 -4.77 -28.09 -25.48
CA GLU A 2 -5.91 -27.54 -26.11
C GLU A 2 -6.03 -26.04 -25.89
N GLN A 3 -6.05 -25.36 -27.02
CA GLN A 3 -6.28 -23.92 -27.11
C GLN A 3 -7.80 -23.69 -27.15
N GLY A 4 -8.32 -22.85 -26.27
CA GLY A 4 -9.68 -22.33 -26.31
C GLY A 4 -9.70 -20.90 -26.81
N LEU A 5 -9.89 -20.70 -28.11
CA LEU A 5 -10.22 -19.42 -28.73
C LEU A 5 -11.62 -18.99 -28.29
N PHE A 6 -11.76 -17.82 -27.69
CA PHE A 6 -13.06 -17.14 -27.61
C PHE A 6 -13.18 -16.08 -28.71
N SER A 7 -14.08 -16.40 -29.64
CA SER A 7 -14.52 -15.56 -30.75
C SER A 7 -15.39 -14.41 -30.25
N LEU A 8 -15.02 -13.16 -30.60
CA LEU A 8 -15.88 -11.99 -30.44
C LEU A 8 -16.94 -11.97 -31.57
N GLY A 9 -18.18 -12.18 -31.18
CA GLY A 9 -19.34 -11.96 -32.04
C GLY A 9 -19.65 -10.48 -32.22
N MET A 10 -19.56 -10.03 -33.45
CA MET A 10 -19.92 -8.70 -33.92
C MET A 10 -21.44 -8.63 -34.09
N PHE A 11 -22.14 -7.82 -33.28
CA PHE A 11 -23.55 -7.51 -33.48
C PHE A 11 -23.70 -6.25 -34.35
N SER A 12 -24.15 -6.46 -35.58
CA SER A 12 -24.65 -5.38 -36.47
C SER A 12 -26.10 -5.06 -36.10
N LEU A 13 -26.40 -3.79 -35.84
CA LEU A 13 -27.76 -3.26 -35.74
C LEU A 13 -28.14 -2.48 -36.99
N PRO A 14 -29.39 -2.59 -37.48
CA PRO A 14 -29.80 -1.94 -38.69
C PRO A 14 -30.16 -0.45 -38.49
N MET A 15 -29.82 0.32 -39.51
CA MET A 15 -30.13 1.72 -39.66
C MET A 15 -31.61 1.89 -40.01
N GLN A 16 -32.39 2.58 -39.18
CA GLN A 16 -33.72 3.08 -39.55
C GLN A 16 -33.69 4.62 -39.67
N SER A 17 -33.99 5.09 -40.82
CA SER A 17 -34.22 6.49 -41.16
C SER A 17 -35.67 6.89 -40.83
N VAL A 18 -35.91 7.92 -40.02
CA VAL A 18 -37.20 8.62 -39.95
C VAL A 18 -37.02 10.08 -39.61
N GLY A 19 -37.50 10.92 -40.53
CA GLY A 19 -38.38 12.05 -40.21
C GLY A 19 -37.79 13.32 -39.61
N SER A 20 -37.68 14.30 -40.46
CA SER A 20 -37.46 15.71 -40.11
C SER A 20 -38.60 16.28 -39.27
N VAL A 21 -38.32 16.68 -38.02
CA VAL A 21 -39.19 17.54 -37.21
C VAL A 21 -38.36 18.76 -36.79
N LYS A 22 -38.81 19.93 -37.29
CA LYS A 22 -38.36 21.25 -36.85
C LYS A 22 -38.86 21.45 -35.42
N ALA A 23 -37.99 21.48 -34.45
CA ALA A 23 -38.27 21.88 -33.07
C ALA A 23 -37.22 22.88 -32.59
N VAL A 24 -37.78 23.97 -32.12
CA VAL A 24 -37.18 25.16 -31.54
C VAL A 24 -36.15 24.82 -30.49
N GLY A 25 -34.96 25.45 -30.58
CA GLY A 25 -33.85 25.22 -29.67
C GLY A 25 -34.10 25.69 -28.23
N ILE A 26 -33.96 24.78 -27.33
CA ILE A 26 -33.55 25.06 -25.95
C ILE A 26 -32.14 24.47 -25.82
N VAL A 27 -31.14 25.33 -25.90
CA VAL A 27 -29.76 24.97 -25.59
C VAL A 27 -29.67 24.81 -24.08
N VAL A 28 -29.94 23.62 -23.59
CA VAL A 28 -29.54 23.24 -22.23
C VAL A 28 -28.04 22.99 -22.27
N VAL A 29 -27.28 23.99 -21.87
CA VAL A 29 -25.85 23.85 -21.58
C VAL A 29 -25.76 22.97 -20.35
N SER A 30 -25.72 21.65 -20.56
CA SER A 30 -25.30 20.69 -19.54
C SER A 30 -23.81 20.94 -19.29
N ALA A 31 -23.53 21.73 -18.25
CA ALA A 31 -22.19 21.84 -17.70
C ALA A 31 -21.80 20.41 -17.20
N VAL A 32 -21.10 19.67 -18.07
CA VAL A 32 -20.40 18.45 -17.67
C VAL A 32 -19.30 18.91 -16.71
N ILE A 33 -19.59 18.85 -15.42
CA ILE A 33 -18.58 18.98 -14.39
C ILE A 33 -17.71 17.73 -14.56
N LEU A 34 -16.65 17.85 -15.37
CA LEU A 34 -15.53 16.92 -15.36
C LEU A 34 -14.86 17.07 -13.99
N GLY A 35 -15.44 16.40 -13.00
CA GLY A 35 -14.80 16.24 -11.70
C GLY A 35 -13.50 15.47 -11.94
N CYS A 36 -12.39 16.17 -12.06
CA CYS A 36 -11.08 15.56 -11.85
C CYS A 36 -11.08 15.03 -10.43
N SER A 37 -11.46 13.77 -10.23
CA SER A 37 -11.17 13.08 -8.99
C SER A 37 -9.65 13.10 -8.82
N PRO A 38 -9.13 13.67 -7.73
CA PRO A 38 -7.69 13.62 -7.49
C PRO A 38 -7.27 12.15 -7.54
N LYS A 39 -6.16 11.85 -8.21
CA LYS A 39 -5.64 10.47 -8.33
C LYS A 39 -5.41 9.80 -6.95
N LEU A 40 -5.29 10.60 -5.89
CA LEU A 40 -5.12 10.18 -4.50
C LEU A 40 -6.30 10.75 -3.67
N ASP A 41 -7.38 9.97 -3.56
CA ASP A 41 -8.53 10.28 -2.71
C ASP A 41 -8.35 9.61 -1.34
N TRP A 42 -7.56 10.26 -0.47
CA TRP A 42 -7.17 9.72 0.82
C TRP A 42 -8.37 9.45 1.74
N ARG A 43 -8.49 8.22 2.20
CA ARG A 43 -9.56 7.74 3.08
C ARG A 43 -8.99 7.09 4.32
N THR A 44 -9.55 7.41 5.47
CA THR A 44 -9.17 6.74 6.72
C THR A 44 -9.74 5.31 6.73
N ILE A 45 -8.87 4.35 6.86
CA ILE A 45 -9.20 2.94 7.09
C ILE A 45 -8.93 2.64 8.57
N ASN A 46 -9.98 2.30 9.31
CA ASN A 46 -9.87 1.87 10.70
C ASN A 46 -9.93 0.35 10.75
N THR A 47 -8.91 -0.26 11.29
CA THR A 47 -8.81 -1.71 11.41
C THR A 47 -8.57 -2.09 12.88
N GLU A 48 -9.63 -2.00 13.69
CA GLU A 48 -9.57 -2.30 15.14
C GLU A 48 -8.96 -3.66 15.43
N ARG A 49 -9.37 -4.69 14.66
CA ARG A 49 -8.82 -6.05 14.80
C ARG A 49 -7.32 -6.12 14.60
N LEU A 50 -6.75 -5.27 13.75
CA LEU A 50 -5.32 -5.19 13.48
C LEU A 50 -4.62 -4.12 14.33
N GLY A 51 -5.37 -3.33 15.12
CA GLY A 51 -4.85 -2.35 16.07
C GLY A 51 -4.24 -1.11 15.43
N TYR A 52 -4.77 -0.66 14.28
CA TYR A 52 -4.32 0.59 13.68
C TYR A 52 -5.39 1.31 12.86
N SER A 53 -5.14 2.57 12.56
CA SER A 53 -5.78 3.33 11.48
C SER A 53 -4.73 3.92 10.54
N ALA A 54 -5.07 4.02 9.26
CA ALA A 54 -4.18 4.54 8.23
C ALA A 54 -4.96 5.25 7.14
N LEU A 55 -4.30 6.13 6.39
CA LEU A 55 -4.83 6.70 5.16
C LEU A 55 -4.39 5.86 3.95
N PHE A 56 -5.38 5.47 3.14
CA PHE A 56 -5.16 4.86 1.84
C PHE A 56 -5.87 5.69 0.76
N PRO A 57 -5.32 5.75 -0.46
CA PRO A 57 -5.95 6.54 -1.53
C PRO A 57 -7.20 5.89 -2.12
N GLU A 58 -7.50 4.64 -1.75
CA GLU A 58 -8.74 3.91 -2.02
C GLU A 58 -8.88 2.75 -1.03
N LYS A 59 -10.00 2.01 -1.09
CA LYS A 59 -10.23 0.88 -0.18
C LYS A 59 -9.23 -0.25 -0.46
N PRO A 60 -8.41 -0.66 0.52
CA PRO A 60 -7.43 -1.71 0.33
C PRO A 60 -8.09 -3.08 0.13
N LYS A 61 -7.45 -3.91 -0.70
CA LYS A 61 -7.69 -5.35 -0.74
C LYS A 61 -6.95 -6.00 0.42
N GLN A 62 -7.57 -6.99 1.03
CA GLN A 62 -6.97 -7.72 2.16
C GLN A 62 -6.66 -9.16 1.76
N ALA A 63 -5.49 -9.65 2.18
CA ALA A 63 -5.08 -11.04 2.10
C ALA A 63 -4.52 -11.49 3.46
N GLN A 64 -4.65 -12.77 3.75
CA GLN A 64 -4.10 -13.38 4.96
C GLN A 64 -3.24 -14.57 4.59
N ARG A 65 -2.17 -14.78 5.34
CA ARG A 65 -1.33 -15.96 5.25
C ARG A 65 -0.77 -16.29 6.63
N THR A 66 -0.21 -17.48 6.77
CA THR A 66 0.58 -17.86 7.94
C THR A 66 2.06 -17.65 7.65
N LEU A 67 2.79 -17.28 8.69
CA LEU A 67 4.24 -17.15 8.70
C LEU A 67 4.77 -18.16 9.73
N PRO A 68 5.47 -19.23 9.32
CA PRO A 68 6.06 -20.17 10.26
C PRO A 68 7.25 -19.52 11.00
N TYR A 69 7.18 -19.52 12.32
CA TYR A 69 8.24 -18.99 13.19
C TYR A 69 8.24 -19.69 14.55
N ALA A 70 9.41 -20.13 15.01
CA ALA A 70 9.60 -20.77 16.32
C ALA A 70 8.62 -21.94 16.61
N GLY A 71 8.27 -22.71 15.58
CA GLY A 71 7.33 -23.83 15.70
C GLY A 71 5.84 -23.43 15.73
N LEU A 72 5.52 -22.16 15.53
CA LEU A 72 4.17 -21.62 15.45
C LEU A 72 3.85 -21.10 14.03
N GLU A 73 2.56 -21.07 13.72
CA GLU A 73 2.02 -20.43 12.52
C GLU A 73 1.46 -19.05 12.89
N LEU A 74 2.24 -17.99 12.66
CA LEU A 74 1.86 -16.63 13.00
C LEU A 74 0.88 -16.07 11.92
N GLN A 75 -0.16 -15.40 12.37
CA GLN A 75 -1.10 -14.73 11.47
C GLN A 75 -0.44 -13.48 10.88
N GLN A 76 -0.38 -13.43 9.55
CA GLN A 76 0.05 -12.27 8.80
C GLN A 76 -1.11 -11.77 7.92
N THR A 77 -1.47 -10.50 8.09
CA THR A 77 -2.48 -9.82 7.27
C THR A 77 -1.80 -8.78 6.40
N LEU A 78 -2.11 -8.77 5.12
CA LEU A 78 -1.68 -7.76 4.15
C LEU A 78 -2.90 -6.94 3.71
N GLU A 79 -2.83 -5.62 3.82
CA GLU A 79 -3.74 -4.67 3.18
C GLU A 79 -2.98 -3.93 2.09
N VAL A 80 -3.51 -3.90 0.87
CA VAL A 80 -2.80 -3.40 -0.31
C VAL A 80 -3.71 -2.59 -1.22
N VAL A 81 -3.19 -1.47 -1.71
CA VAL A 81 -3.76 -0.64 -2.78
C VAL A 81 -2.73 -0.53 -3.90
N GLN A 82 -3.19 -0.62 -5.13
CA GLN A 82 -2.38 -0.36 -6.31
C GLN A 82 -3.06 0.70 -7.15
N ILE A 83 -2.36 1.81 -7.40
CA ILE A 83 -2.79 2.90 -8.28
C ILE A 83 -1.69 3.12 -9.31
N ASP A 84 -2.02 2.94 -10.58
CA ASP A 84 -1.05 3.01 -11.68
C ASP A 84 0.19 2.11 -11.35
N ASP A 85 1.37 2.71 -11.32
CA ASP A 85 2.65 2.05 -11.07
C ASP A 85 3.08 2.09 -9.57
N VAL A 86 2.16 2.47 -8.69
CA VAL A 86 2.40 2.61 -7.25
C VAL A 86 1.65 1.55 -6.46
N ILE A 87 2.33 0.87 -5.56
CA ILE A 87 1.74 -0.08 -4.62
C ILE A 87 1.99 0.43 -3.20
N MET A 88 0.91 0.58 -2.43
CA MET A 88 0.95 0.89 -1.00
C MET A 88 0.41 -0.29 -0.23
N SER A 89 1.12 -0.69 0.81
CA SER A 89 0.67 -1.82 1.63
C SER A 89 1.01 -1.66 3.10
N ILE A 90 0.15 -2.24 3.94
CA ILE A 90 0.42 -2.44 5.36
C ILE A 90 0.33 -3.94 5.64
N THR A 91 1.42 -4.49 6.14
CA THR A 91 1.47 -5.86 6.63
C THR A 91 1.45 -5.83 8.15
N THR A 92 0.58 -6.63 8.77
CA THR A 92 0.52 -6.80 10.23
C THR A 92 0.83 -8.26 10.57
N ILE A 93 1.76 -8.48 11.52
CA ILE A 93 2.07 -9.80 12.08
C ILE A 93 1.69 -9.77 13.55
N ALA A 94 0.83 -10.70 13.95
CA ALA A 94 0.51 -10.90 15.37
C ALA A 94 1.54 -11.83 16.01
N VAL A 95 2.20 -11.35 17.06
CA VAL A 95 3.18 -12.09 17.86
C VAL A 95 2.53 -12.45 19.19
N PRO A 96 2.17 -13.72 19.42
CA PRO A 96 1.51 -14.13 20.66
C PRO A 96 2.45 -14.01 21.87
N SER A 97 1.87 -13.87 23.06
CA SER A 97 2.60 -13.74 24.34
C SER A 97 3.61 -14.86 24.59
N SER A 98 3.31 -16.08 24.12
CA SER A 98 4.19 -17.26 24.29
C SER A 98 5.57 -17.13 23.65
N ILE A 99 5.71 -16.28 22.63
CA ILE A 99 6.99 -16.02 21.95
C ILE A 99 7.36 -14.53 21.92
N ASN A 100 6.68 -13.71 22.71
CA ASN A 100 6.88 -12.24 22.68
C ASN A 100 8.34 -11.85 23.03
N ALA A 101 9.04 -12.63 23.84
CA ALA A 101 10.47 -12.42 24.10
C ALA A 101 11.36 -12.53 22.83
N GLN A 102 10.85 -13.12 21.75
CA GLN A 102 11.53 -13.26 20.47
C GLN A 102 11.04 -12.25 19.41
N ALA A 103 10.17 -11.31 19.78
CA ALA A 103 9.55 -10.36 18.84
C ALA A 103 10.60 -9.50 18.09
N ASP A 104 11.65 -9.05 18.77
CA ASP A 104 12.75 -8.30 18.14
C ASP A 104 13.49 -9.16 17.11
N ALA A 105 13.80 -10.40 17.43
CA ALA A 105 14.47 -11.33 16.50
C ALA A 105 13.58 -11.65 15.29
N LEU A 106 12.27 -11.78 15.48
CA LEU A 106 11.32 -11.92 14.37
C LEU A 106 11.29 -10.67 13.49
N LEU A 107 11.27 -9.48 14.09
CA LEU A 107 11.31 -8.22 13.34
C LEU A 107 12.59 -8.13 12.50
N GLU A 108 13.75 -8.43 13.07
CA GLU A 108 15.03 -8.47 12.33
C GLU A 108 14.99 -9.48 11.18
N GLN A 109 14.42 -10.67 11.40
CA GLN A 109 14.26 -11.68 10.35
C GLN A 109 13.37 -11.18 9.20
N VAL A 110 12.24 -10.53 9.52
CA VAL A 110 11.33 -9.96 8.52
C VAL A 110 12.02 -8.84 7.72
N GLN A 111 12.72 -7.96 8.39
CA GLN A 111 13.51 -6.89 7.76
C GLN A 111 14.55 -7.47 6.80
N LYS A 112 15.34 -8.43 7.27
CA LYS A 112 16.36 -9.11 6.47
C LYS A 112 15.76 -9.81 5.25
N ALA A 113 14.64 -10.50 5.41
CA ALA A 113 13.96 -11.19 4.31
C ALA A 113 13.50 -10.21 3.21
N ILE A 114 12.93 -9.05 3.58
CA ILE A 114 12.54 -8.01 2.62
C ILE A 114 13.75 -7.45 1.88
N LEU A 115 14.83 -7.10 2.60
CA LEU A 115 16.04 -6.54 1.99
C LEU A 115 16.73 -7.55 1.07
N GLN A 116 16.74 -8.83 1.43
CA GLN A 116 17.29 -9.90 0.60
C GLN A 116 16.43 -10.14 -0.66
N SER A 117 15.10 -10.21 -0.51
CA SER A 117 14.18 -10.39 -1.65
C SER A 117 14.24 -9.25 -2.65
N ALA A 118 14.55 -8.05 -2.16
CA ALA A 118 14.73 -6.85 -2.98
C ALA A 118 16.09 -6.77 -3.68
N ASN A 119 17.00 -7.73 -3.45
CA ASN A 119 18.42 -7.63 -3.85
C ASN A 119 19.09 -6.33 -3.33
N ALA A 120 18.59 -5.77 -2.25
CA ALA A 120 19.09 -4.54 -1.65
C ALA A 120 20.46 -4.71 -0.97
N VAL A 121 20.97 -5.94 -0.92
CA VAL A 121 22.26 -6.27 -0.31
C VAL A 121 23.44 -5.60 -1.04
N GLN A 122 23.28 -5.33 -2.33
CA GLN A 122 24.34 -4.68 -3.16
C GLN A 122 24.39 -3.15 -2.96
N THR A 123 23.29 -2.55 -2.50
CA THR A 123 23.21 -1.12 -2.20
C THR A 123 22.50 -0.97 -0.86
N PRO A 124 23.23 -0.66 0.24
CA PRO A 124 22.61 -0.55 1.55
C PRO A 124 21.45 0.46 1.54
N PRO A 125 20.35 0.15 2.24
CA PRO A 125 19.23 1.07 2.35
C PRO A 125 19.64 2.40 2.98
N ILE A 126 19.08 3.48 2.50
CA ILE A 126 19.21 4.78 3.16
C ILE A 126 18.20 4.79 4.30
N LYS A 127 18.69 5.00 5.50
CA LYS A 127 17.86 5.12 6.71
C LYS A 127 17.54 6.58 6.99
N ARG A 128 16.29 6.84 7.34
CA ARG A 128 15.82 8.17 7.75
C ARG A 128 15.02 8.10 9.04
N PRO A 129 15.28 8.95 10.02
CA PRO A 129 14.41 9.08 11.18
C PRO A 129 12.99 9.43 10.75
N SER A 130 12.02 8.81 11.39
CA SER A 130 10.60 9.02 11.14
C SER A 130 9.78 8.86 12.41
N GLN A 131 8.47 9.12 12.33
CA GLN A 131 7.55 9.04 13.45
C GLN A 131 6.23 8.41 13.00
N TYR A 132 5.49 7.86 13.95
CA TYR A 132 4.12 7.38 13.78
C TYR A 132 3.26 7.87 14.94
N LEU A 133 1.94 7.86 14.76
CA LEU A 133 1.01 8.31 15.79
C LEU A 133 0.64 7.13 16.72
N ILE A 134 0.42 7.45 17.99
CA ILE A 134 -0.08 6.51 18.99
C ILE A 134 -1.49 6.96 19.38
N ALA A 135 -2.45 6.03 19.38
CA ALA A 135 -3.81 6.31 19.83
C ALA A 135 -3.84 6.62 21.33
N GLY A 136 -4.76 7.49 21.73
CA GLY A 136 -4.92 7.87 23.13
C GLY A 136 -5.13 9.38 23.31
N PRO A 137 -5.34 9.83 24.55
CA PRO A 137 -5.43 11.25 24.87
C PRO A 137 -4.09 11.94 24.61
N GLY A 138 -4.12 12.96 23.78
CA GLY A 138 -2.93 13.63 23.29
C GLY A 138 -2.46 13.05 21.95
N ARG A 139 -1.62 13.79 21.26
CA ARG A 139 -1.01 13.36 19.98
C ARG A 139 0.38 12.77 20.21
N SER A 140 0.43 11.69 20.99
CA SER A 140 1.69 11.00 21.25
C SER A 140 2.27 10.43 19.96
N LYS A 141 3.59 10.49 19.83
CA LYS A 141 4.33 9.97 18.68
C LYS A 141 5.35 8.94 19.13
N GLY A 142 5.45 7.86 18.37
CA GLY A 142 6.53 6.90 18.48
C GLY A 142 7.63 7.20 17.46
N LEU A 143 8.86 6.80 17.76
CA LEU A 143 9.98 6.88 16.84
C LEU A 143 10.02 5.65 15.96
N ALA A 144 10.41 5.85 14.69
CA ALA A 144 10.63 4.82 13.71
C ALA A 144 11.76 5.20 12.76
N GLU A 145 12.14 4.29 11.89
CA GLU A 145 13.06 4.55 10.78
C GLU A 145 12.38 4.17 9.46
N ASP A 146 12.55 5.00 8.44
CA ASP A 146 12.22 4.67 7.06
C ASP A 146 13.47 4.16 6.36
N TYR A 147 13.29 3.08 5.61
CA TYR A 147 14.32 2.47 4.79
C TYR A 147 13.98 2.69 3.32
N LEU A 148 14.86 3.35 2.59
CA LEU A 148 14.70 3.65 1.18
C LEU A 148 15.75 2.88 0.38
N PHE A 149 15.32 2.11 -0.63
CA PHE A 149 16.21 1.30 -1.45
C PHE A 149 15.62 1.00 -2.82
N GLU A 150 16.50 0.58 -3.72
CA GLU A 150 16.13 0.10 -5.04
C GLU A 150 15.85 -1.40 -5.00
N VAL A 151 14.80 -1.81 -5.70
CA VAL A 151 14.41 -3.20 -5.90
C VAL A 151 14.71 -3.58 -7.34
N GLN A 152 15.54 -4.60 -7.52
CA GLN A 152 15.83 -5.16 -8.83
C GLN A 152 14.93 -6.37 -9.08
N ASN A 153 14.15 -6.33 -10.14
CA ASN A 153 13.41 -7.51 -10.57
C ASN A 153 13.42 -7.64 -12.09
N PRO A 154 13.06 -8.80 -12.67
CA PRO A 154 13.03 -9.00 -14.12
C PRO A 154 12.10 -8.05 -14.88
N SER A 155 11.07 -7.54 -14.21
CA SER A 155 10.09 -6.62 -14.80
C SER A 155 10.50 -5.14 -14.76
N GLY A 156 11.71 -4.85 -14.30
CA GLY A 156 12.26 -3.50 -14.24
C GLY A 156 12.67 -3.06 -12.85
N LYS A 157 13.27 -1.89 -12.80
CA LYS A 157 13.73 -1.26 -11.58
C LYS A 157 12.56 -0.64 -10.82
N ARG A 158 12.51 -0.85 -9.52
CA ARG A 158 11.52 -0.25 -8.61
C ARG A 158 12.22 0.43 -7.45
N TRP A 159 11.52 1.35 -6.82
CA TRP A 159 11.97 2.03 -5.62
C TRP A 159 11.03 1.72 -4.47
N MET A 160 11.59 1.46 -3.29
CA MET A 160 10.83 1.06 -2.13
C MET A 160 11.16 1.92 -0.92
N ARG A 161 10.12 2.40 -0.23
CA ARG A 161 10.18 2.96 1.12
C ARG A 161 9.45 2.01 2.06
N VAL A 162 10.12 1.61 3.13
CA VAL A 162 9.53 0.74 4.15
C VAL A 162 9.76 1.33 5.52
N ARG A 163 8.73 1.27 6.36
CA ARG A 163 8.77 1.59 7.78
C ARG A 163 8.30 0.37 8.56
N TRP A 164 9.05 -0.01 9.59
CA TRP A 164 8.63 -1.05 10.53
C TRP A 164 8.36 -0.43 11.89
N ILE A 165 7.27 -0.88 12.52
CA ILE A 165 6.83 -0.45 13.85
C ILE A 165 6.47 -1.72 14.61
N MET A 166 6.96 -1.87 15.83
CA MET A 166 6.55 -2.92 16.73
C MET A 166 5.93 -2.31 17.98
N ARG A 167 4.78 -2.85 18.40
CA ARG A 167 4.04 -2.37 19.57
C ARG A 167 3.46 -3.53 20.36
N PRO A 168 3.44 -3.44 21.72
CA PRO A 168 2.64 -4.32 22.54
C PRO A 168 1.17 -4.29 22.11
N ASP A 169 0.50 -5.43 22.16
CA ASP A 169 -0.92 -5.57 21.79
C ASP A 169 -1.89 -5.36 22.97
N GLY A 170 -1.37 -5.17 24.19
CA GLY A 170 -2.14 -5.07 25.42
C GLY A 170 -2.52 -6.40 26.07
N GLU A 171 -2.26 -7.53 25.39
CA GLU A 171 -2.58 -8.90 25.87
C GLU A 171 -1.31 -9.72 26.19
N GLY A 172 -0.17 -9.04 26.31
CA GLY A 172 1.14 -9.64 26.58
C GLY A 172 1.90 -10.07 25.35
N GLY A 173 1.32 -9.96 24.18
CA GLY A 173 1.96 -10.12 22.87
C GLY A 173 2.39 -8.79 22.24
N SER A 174 2.74 -8.85 20.98
CA SER A 174 3.09 -7.67 20.18
C SER A 174 2.51 -7.75 18.78
N ARG A 175 2.46 -6.61 18.11
CA ARG A 175 2.17 -6.52 16.67
C ARG A 175 3.33 -5.84 15.96
N ILE A 176 3.74 -6.45 14.85
CA ILE A 176 4.71 -5.87 13.93
C ILE A 176 3.93 -5.33 12.73
N TYR A 177 4.10 -4.04 12.46
CA TYR A 177 3.53 -3.38 11.30
C TYR A 177 4.64 -3.05 10.32
N GLN A 178 4.39 -3.31 9.04
CA GLN A 178 5.26 -2.92 7.94
C GLN A 178 4.46 -2.07 6.97
N GLN A 179 4.73 -0.79 6.92
CA GLN A 179 4.22 0.09 5.87
C GLN A 179 5.18 0.07 4.68
N SER A 180 4.65 -0.10 3.48
CA SER A 180 5.48 -0.16 2.28
C SER A 180 4.89 0.68 1.16
N LEU A 181 5.74 1.46 0.51
CA LEU A 181 5.47 2.15 -0.74
C LEU A 181 6.45 1.62 -1.78
N LEU A 182 5.92 1.07 -2.87
CA LEU A 182 6.70 0.57 -4.00
C LEU A 182 6.29 1.34 -5.26
N ILE A 183 7.27 1.95 -5.94
CA ILE A 183 7.06 2.76 -7.14
C ILE A 183 7.86 2.14 -8.28
N LEU A 184 7.27 2.02 -9.47
CA LEU A 184 8.03 1.70 -10.68
C LEU A 184 8.96 2.88 -10.98
N ALA A 185 10.25 2.61 -11.06
CA ALA A 185 11.25 3.65 -11.30
C ALA A 185 11.05 4.25 -12.70
N PRO A 186 10.84 5.59 -12.82
CA PRO A 186 10.79 6.24 -14.12
C PRO A 186 12.13 6.07 -14.85
N ALA A 187 12.09 5.84 -16.18
CA ALA A 187 13.28 5.60 -16.98
C ALA A 187 14.35 6.71 -16.88
N ASN A 188 13.93 7.95 -16.60
CA ASN A 188 14.78 9.15 -16.54
C ASN A 188 15.02 9.67 -15.12
N ALA A 189 14.60 8.96 -14.08
CA ALA A 189 14.70 9.46 -12.72
C ALA A 189 16.14 9.40 -12.20
N LYS A 190 16.63 10.56 -11.77
CA LYS A 190 18.00 10.72 -11.29
C LYS A 190 18.15 10.47 -9.79
N VAL A 191 17.07 10.62 -9.01
CA VAL A 191 17.13 10.57 -7.54
C VAL A 191 15.90 9.84 -7.00
N PHE A 192 16.07 8.60 -6.57
CA PHE A 192 14.97 7.79 -6.01
C PHE A 192 14.48 8.31 -4.64
N GLN A 193 15.36 8.98 -3.88
CA GLN A 193 15.00 9.49 -2.55
C GLN A 193 13.91 10.54 -2.60
N SER A 194 14.01 11.52 -3.52
CA SER A 194 13.02 12.60 -3.63
C SER A 194 11.64 12.09 -4.03
N GLU A 195 11.57 11.06 -4.87
CA GLU A 195 10.29 10.44 -5.24
C GLU A 195 9.66 9.66 -4.08
N LEU A 196 10.46 8.88 -3.35
CA LEU A 196 9.98 8.09 -2.21
C LEU A 196 9.59 8.95 -1.00
N THR A 197 10.10 10.18 -0.91
CA THR A 197 9.81 11.12 0.18
C THR A 197 9.04 12.35 -0.27
N ALA A 198 8.38 12.27 -1.43
CA ALA A 198 7.52 13.35 -1.90
C ALA A 198 6.30 13.52 -0.98
N GLU A 199 5.92 14.75 -0.68
CA GLU A 199 4.83 15.13 0.24
C GLU A 199 3.49 14.43 -0.09
N LYS A 200 3.27 14.08 -1.35
CA LYS A 200 2.07 13.33 -1.78
C LYS A 200 1.90 11.98 -1.07
N TRP A 201 2.97 11.41 -0.48
CA TRP A 201 2.95 10.14 0.26
C TRP A 201 2.87 10.30 1.78
N ASP A 202 3.03 11.52 2.30
CA ASP A 202 3.02 11.80 3.74
C ASP A 202 1.71 11.34 4.41
N PRO A 203 0.52 11.50 3.80
CA PRO A 203 -0.71 10.99 4.42
C PRO A 203 -0.67 9.49 4.73
N PHE A 204 -0.03 8.68 3.87
CA PHE A 204 0.09 7.24 4.13
C PHE A 204 1.01 6.91 5.29
N PHE A 205 2.14 7.62 5.42
CA PHE A 205 3.14 7.34 6.46
C PHE A 205 2.89 8.07 7.77
N ASP A 206 2.55 9.35 7.72
CA ASP A 206 2.54 10.22 8.89
C ASP A 206 1.21 10.21 9.64
N GLU A 207 0.12 9.83 8.97
CA GLU A 207 -1.19 9.62 9.62
C GLU A 207 -1.41 8.15 10.05
N PHE A 208 -0.40 7.30 9.96
CA PHE A 208 -0.46 5.96 10.51
C PHE A 208 -0.50 6.01 12.03
N ARG A 209 -1.56 5.44 12.59
CA ARG A 209 -1.84 5.47 14.03
C ARG A 209 -2.01 4.06 14.57
N VAL A 210 -1.20 3.68 15.55
CA VAL A 210 -1.32 2.42 16.28
C VAL A 210 -2.15 2.61 17.55
N GLN A 211 -2.94 1.59 17.87
CA GLN A 211 -3.78 1.55 19.06
C GLN A 211 -3.02 0.97 20.26
#